data_d3195c245c01eab8309e96e950eaf46f
#
_entry.id   d3195c245c01eab8309e96e950eaf46f
#
_cell.length_a   1.000
_cell.length_b   1.000
_cell.length_c   1.000
_cell.angle_alpha   90.00
_cell.angle_beta   90.00
_cell.angle_gamma   90.00
#
_symmetry.space_group_name_H-M   'P 1'
#
loop_
_entity.id
_entity.type
_entity.pdbx_description
1 polymer ?
#
loop_
_entity_poly.entity_id
_entity_poly.type
_entity_poly.pdbx_seq_one_letter_code
_entity_poly.pdbx_strand_id
1 'polypeptide(L)'
;LLISGGTNIYPREVEEVLLTAPGVAEVSVVGGPDPEWGEVVVAFVVAQAGQALSPEGLDAHCVEHIARFKRPKRYVFVDQLPKNNYGKVLKTELRERLHAESPRP
;
A
#
# COMPACT_ATOMS: atom_id res chain seq x y z
N LEU A 1 9.25 8.53 -1.72
CA LEU A 1 9.23 8.47 -3.18
C LEU A 1 9.51 7.06 -3.65
N LEU A 2 8.62 6.52 -4.47
CA LEU A 2 8.77 5.20 -5.06
C LEU A 2 9.05 5.36 -6.54
N ILE A 3 9.89 4.47 -7.08
CA ILE A 3 10.16 4.43 -8.51
C ILE A 3 9.75 3.05 -9.02
N SER A 4 8.67 3.01 -9.80
CA SER A 4 8.15 1.76 -10.34
C SER A 4 8.20 1.85 -11.86
N GLY A 5 8.98 0.96 -12.47
CA GLY A 5 9.14 0.96 -13.92
C GLY A 5 9.65 2.29 -14.46
N GLY A 6 10.48 3.00 -13.69
CA GLY A 6 11.01 4.29 -14.08
C GLY A 6 10.10 5.47 -13.80
N THR A 7 8.94 5.24 -13.18
CA THR A 7 7.97 6.31 -12.89
C THR A 7 8.00 6.66 -11.41
N ASN A 8 8.05 7.96 -11.11
CA ASN A 8 8.04 8.44 -9.73
C ASN A 8 6.63 8.44 -9.17
N ILE A 9 6.47 7.81 -8.00
CA ILE A 9 5.17 7.71 -7.33
C ILE A 9 5.38 8.16 -5.89
N TYR A 10 4.50 9.05 -5.42
CA TYR A 10 4.56 9.55 -4.05
C TYR A 10 3.57 8.77 -3.19
N PRO A 11 4.07 8.03 -2.18
CA PRO A 11 3.19 7.21 -1.33
C PRO A 11 2.06 7.99 -0.71
N ARG A 12 2.31 9.25 -0.33
CA ARG A 12 1.30 10.06 0.33
C ARG A 12 0.08 10.31 -0.56
N GLU A 13 0.30 10.51 -1.84
CA GLU A 13 -0.80 10.71 -2.78
C GLU A 13 -1.71 9.49 -2.81
N VAL A 14 -1.10 8.31 -2.88
CA VAL A 14 -1.86 7.06 -2.92
C VAL A 14 -2.57 6.81 -1.58
N GLU A 15 -1.87 7.09 -0.48
CA GLU A 15 -2.45 6.92 0.85
C GLU A 15 -3.67 7.80 1.04
N GLU A 16 -3.60 9.06 0.61
CA GLU A 16 -4.71 9.99 0.77
C GLU A 16 -5.94 9.53 0.00
N VAL A 17 -5.74 9.03 -1.20
CA VAL A 17 -6.85 8.51 -2.00
C VAL A 17 -7.48 7.29 -1.34
N LEU A 18 -6.66 6.35 -0.89
CA LEU A 18 -7.18 5.13 -0.26
C LEU A 18 -7.90 5.42 1.05
N LEU A 19 -7.47 6.44 1.79
CA LEU A 19 -8.14 6.81 3.04
C LEU A 19 -9.55 7.33 2.81
N THR A 20 -9.87 7.78 1.61
CA THR A 20 -11.23 8.23 1.30
C THR A 20 -12.16 7.09 0.90
N ALA A 21 -11.63 5.88 0.71
CA ALA A 21 -12.46 4.74 0.36
C ALA A 21 -13.28 4.29 1.57
N PRO A 22 -14.58 3.98 1.37
CA PRO A 22 -15.41 3.54 2.48
C PRO A 22 -14.85 2.29 3.14
N GLY A 23 -14.81 2.29 4.47
CA GLY A 23 -14.36 1.13 5.24
C GLY A 23 -12.89 1.07 5.52
N VAL A 24 -12.08 1.99 5.00
CA VAL A 24 -10.64 2.03 5.28
C VAL A 24 -10.40 2.82 6.56
N ALA A 25 -9.73 2.21 7.53
CA ALA A 25 -9.37 2.87 8.77
C ALA A 25 -7.99 3.49 8.69
N GLU A 26 -7.01 2.74 8.16
CA GLU A 26 -5.63 3.20 8.02
C GLU A 26 -5.03 2.60 6.77
N VAL A 27 -4.03 3.28 6.23
CA VAL A 27 -3.30 2.75 5.08
C VAL A 27 -1.86 3.26 5.13
N SER A 28 -0.92 2.42 4.69
CA SER A 28 0.45 2.84 4.51
C SER A 28 0.96 2.23 3.20
N VAL A 29 1.54 3.06 2.36
CA VAL A 29 2.02 2.65 1.04
C VAL A 29 3.53 2.61 1.06
N VAL A 30 4.09 1.49 0.61
CA VAL A 30 5.54 1.29 0.55
C VAL A 30 5.89 0.64 -0.79
N GLY A 31 7.19 0.63 -1.09
CA GLY A 31 7.68 -0.09 -2.25
C GLY A 31 7.98 -1.53 -1.89
N GLY A 32 7.48 -2.45 -2.68
CA GLY A 32 7.77 -3.88 -2.53
C GLY A 32 8.67 -4.36 -3.65
N PRO A 33 9.39 -5.44 -3.44
CA PRO A 33 10.30 -5.97 -4.47
C PRO A 33 9.51 -6.62 -5.60
N ASP A 34 10.01 -6.45 -6.81
CA ASP A 34 9.42 -7.06 -7.99
C ASP A 34 10.52 -7.37 -8.99
N PRO A 35 10.62 -8.61 -9.49
CA PRO A 35 11.72 -8.98 -10.38
C PRO A 35 11.68 -8.26 -11.71
N GLU A 36 10.51 -7.84 -12.18
CA GLU A 36 10.38 -7.20 -13.48
C GLU A 36 10.50 -5.67 -13.37
N TRP A 37 9.86 -5.07 -12.37
CA TRP A 37 9.75 -3.61 -12.26
C TRP A 37 10.75 -3.01 -11.27
N GLY A 38 11.49 -3.86 -10.56
CA GLY A 38 12.38 -3.44 -9.48
C GLY A 38 11.61 -3.17 -8.20
N GLU A 39 10.68 -2.23 -8.26
CA GLU A 39 9.87 -1.86 -7.10
C GLU A 39 8.44 -1.62 -7.58
N VAL A 40 7.48 -2.11 -6.80
CA VAL A 40 6.07 -1.86 -7.10
C VAL A 40 5.38 -1.25 -5.87
N VAL A 41 4.28 -0.56 -6.13
CA VAL A 41 3.50 0.07 -5.07
C VAL A 41 2.71 -0.99 -4.32
N VAL A 42 2.87 -1.05 -3.00
CA VAL A 42 2.14 -1.98 -2.14
C VAL A 42 1.43 -1.18 -1.05
N ALA A 43 0.13 -1.41 -0.90
CA ALA A 43 -0.67 -0.74 0.12
C ALA A 43 -1.00 -1.71 1.24
N PHE A 44 -0.59 -1.37 2.46
CA PHE A 44 -1.03 -2.07 3.67
C PHE A 44 -2.27 -1.37 4.19
N VAL A 45 -3.36 -2.10 4.33
CA VAL A 45 -4.67 -1.51 4.63
C VAL A 45 -5.26 -2.13 5.89
N VAL A 46 -5.75 -1.26 6.77
CA VAL A 46 -6.50 -1.68 7.95
C VAL A 46 -7.96 -1.32 7.72
N ALA A 47 -8.84 -2.30 7.79
CA ALA A 47 -10.28 -2.08 7.63
C ALA A 47 -10.88 -1.56 8.92
N GLN A 48 -11.92 -0.75 8.80
CA GLN A 48 -12.72 -0.38 9.97
C GLN A 48 -13.43 -1.61 10.50
N ALA A 49 -13.71 -1.60 11.81
CA ALA A 49 -14.34 -2.74 12.47
C ALA A 49 -15.63 -3.13 11.74
N GLY A 50 -15.77 -4.42 11.44
CA GLY A 50 -16.95 -4.95 10.79
C GLY A 50 -17.02 -4.70 9.29
N GLN A 51 -16.01 -4.06 8.70
CA GLN A 51 -16.00 -3.78 7.26
C GLN A 51 -15.23 -4.86 6.52
N ALA A 52 -15.77 -5.25 5.37
CA ALA A 52 -15.10 -6.19 4.47
C ALA A 52 -14.61 -5.40 3.25
N LEU A 53 -13.29 -5.39 3.06
CA LEU A 53 -12.68 -4.70 1.93
C LEU A 53 -12.13 -5.73 0.96
N SER A 54 -12.09 -5.36 -0.32
CA SER A 54 -11.50 -6.22 -1.34
C SER A 54 -10.47 -5.43 -2.13
N PRO A 55 -9.43 -6.11 -2.66
CA PRO A 55 -8.48 -5.42 -3.53
C PRO A 55 -9.14 -4.80 -4.74
N GLU A 56 -10.13 -5.49 -5.30
CA GLU A 56 -10.85 -5.00 -6.49
C GLU A 56 -11.60 -3.71 -6.21
N GLY A 57 -12.26 -3.62 -5.06
CA GLY A 57 -12.98 -2.42 -4.68
C GLY A 57 -12.06 -1.24 -4.45
N LEU A 58 -10.93 -1.47 -3.77
CA LEU A 58 -9.95 -0.42 -3.54
C LEU A 58 -9.29 0.02 -4.84
N ASP A 59 -9.03 -0.93 -5.73
CA ASP A 59 -8.44 -0.62 -7.02
C ASP A 59 -9.36 0.25 -7.86
N ALA A 60 -10.64 -0.08 -7.88
CA ALA A 60 -11.64 0.72 -8.60
C ALA A 60 -11.69 2.15 -8.05
N HIS A 61 -11.60 2.28 -6.73
CA HIS A 61 -11.59 3.60 -6.10
C HIS A 61 -10.36 4.40 -6.53
N CYS A 62 -9.19 3.76 -6.57
CA CYS A 62 -7.97 4.42 -7.00
C CYS A 62 -8.07 4.91 -8.44
N VAL A 63 -8.61 4.07 -9.34
CA VAL A 63 -8.69 4.41 -10.76
C VAL A 63 -9.52 5.67 -10.98
N GLU A 64 -10.50 5.91 -10.12
CA GLU A 64 -11.35 7.10 -10.24
C GLU A 64 -10.67 8.37 -9.76
N HIS A 65 -9.59 8.27 -8.99
CA HIS A 65 -9.03 9.42 -8.30
C HIS A 65 -7.58 9.72 -8.63
N ILE A 66 -6.82 8.73 -9.11
CA ILE A 66 -5.42 8.95 -9.48
C ILE A 66 -5.11 8.24 -10.79
N ALA A 67 -3.95 8.58 -11.35
CA ALA A 67 -3.50 7.95 -12.60
C ALA A 67 -3.29 6.45 -12.39
N ARG A 68 -3.61 5.66 -13.43
CA ARG A 68 -3.56 4.20 -13.34
C ARG A 68 -2.20 3.68 -12.91
N PHE A 69 -1.11 4.30 -13.39
CA PHE A 69 0.23 3.80 -13.08
C PHE A 69 0.61 4.00 -11.61
N LYS A 70 -0.15 4.82 -10.88
CA LYS A 70 0.11 5.08 -9.46
C LYS A 70 -0.60 4.10 -8.54
N ARG A 71 -1.51 3.29 -9.07
CA ARG A 71 -2.26 2.34 -8.25
C ARG A 71 -1.34 1.32 -7.61
N PRO A 72 -1.68 0.85 -6.40
CA PRO A 72 -0.97 -0.29 -5.85
C PRO A 72 -1.07 -1.50 -6.76
N LYS A 73 0.03 -2.22 -6.89
CA LYS A 73 0.04 -3.52 -7.56
C LYS A 73 -0.40 -4.62 -6.62
N ARG A 74 -0.36 -4.34 -5.32
CA ARG A 74 -0.70 -5.33 -4.30
C ARG A 74 -1.33 -4.63 -3.11
N TYR A 75 -2.37 -5.25 -2.55
CA TYR A 75 -3.01 -4.80 -1.33
C TYR A 75 -2.82 -5.88 -0.26
N VAL A 76 -2.31 -5.49 0.90
CA VAL A 76 -2.10 -6.40 2.02
C VAL A 76 -2.99 -5.91 3.16
N PHE A 77 -3.94 -6.75 3.58
CA PHE A 77 -4.84 -6.40 4.66
C PHE A 77 -4.26 -6.87 5.98
N VAL A 78 -4.17 -5.95 6.94
CA VAL A 78 -3.60 -6.24 8.25
C VAL A 78 -4.53 -5.71 9.33
N ASP A 79 -4.39 -6.27 10.54
CA ASP A 79 -5.22 -5.84 11.67
C ASP A 79 -4.76 -4.50 12.21
N GLN A 80 -3.47 -4.23 12.13
CA GLN A 80 -2.90 -2.97 12.59
C GLN A 80 -1.57 -2.72 11.91
N LEU A 81 -1.20 -1.46 11.83
CA LEU A 81 0.11 -1.08 11.28
C LEU A 81 1.12 -0.97 12.42
N PRO A 82 2.39 -1.35 12.18
CA PRO A 82 3.44 -1.15 13.19
C PRO A 82 3.70 0.34 13.37
N LYS A 83 3.77 0.79 14.62
CA LYS A 83 3.97 2.20 14.94
C LYS A 83 4.99 2.36 16.05
N ASN A 84 5.68 3.52 16.04
CA ASN A 84 6.57 3.86 17.14
C ASN A 84 5.77 4.47 18.29
N ASN A 85 6.49 4.93 19.32
CA ASN A 85 5.85 5.49 20.52
C ASN A 85 5.05 6.77 20.25
N TYR A 86 5.30 7.40 19.11
CA TYR A 86 4.61 8.63 18.74
C TYR A 86 3.46 8.39 17.77
N GLY A 87 3.16 7.14 17.48
CA GLY A 87 2.08 6.79 16.57
C GLY A 87 2.45 6.86 15.10
N LYS A 88 3.73 7.02 14.77
CA LYS A 88 4.18 7.06 13.39
C LYS A 88 4.38 5.66 12.84
N VAL A 89 3.83 5.39 11.65
CA VAL A 89 3.94 4.09 11.01
C VAL A 89 5.40 3.80 10.66
N LEU A 90 5.85 2.59 10.98
CA LEU A 90 7.21 2.14 10.72
C LEU A 90 7.28 1.47 9.37
N LYS A 91 7.44 2.28 8.32
CA LYS A 91 7.43 1.76 6.94
C LYS A 91 8.57 0.80 6.66
N THR A 92 9.72 0.98 7.34
CA THR A 92 10.83 0.06 7.20
C THR A 92 10.42 -1.35 7.57
N GLU A 93 9.64 -1.49 8.64
CA GLU A 93 9.17 -2.79 9.08
C GLU A 93 8.21 -3.41 8.07
N LEU A 94 7.36 -2.59 7.45
CA LEU A 94 6.46 -3.09 6.41
C LEU A 94 7.25 -3.59 5.20
N ARG A 95 8.27 -2.85 4.79
CA ARG A 95 9.12 -3.28 3.68
C ARG A 95 9.84 -4.58 4.00
N GLU A 96 10.29 -4.74 5.25
CA GLU A 96 10.94 -5.98 5.67
C GLU A 96 10.01 -7.17 5.58
N ARG A 97 8.74 -6.98 5.93
CA ARG A 97 7.75 -8.05 5.77
C ARG A 97 7.62 -8.51 4.34
N LEU A 98 7.62 -7.56 3.41
CA LEU A 98 7.50 -7.90 1.99
C LEU A 98 8.71 -8.65 1.48
N HIS A 99 9.90 -8.24 1.91
CA HIS A 99 11.13 -8.95 1.54
C HIS A 99 11.16 -10.35 2.12
N ALA A 100 10.67 -10.52 3.34
CA ALA A 100 10.64 -11.84 3.99
C ALA A 100 9.66 -12.78 3.29
N GLU A 101 8.55 -12.25 2.74
CA GLU A 101 7.58 -13.05 2.01
C GLU A 101 8.04 -13.45 0.62
N SER A 102 8.91 -12.63 0.03
CA SER A 102 9.30 -12.84 -1.36
C SER A 102 10.21 -14.05 -1.49
N PRO A 103 9.80 -15.07 -2.23
CA PRO A 103 10.66 -16.23 -2.42
C PRO A 103 11.92 -15.83 -3.15
N ARG A 104 13.02 -16.44 -2.77
CA ARG A 104 14.26 -16.22 -3.47
C ARG A 104 14.44 -17.29 -4.51
N PRO A 105 14.69 -16.89 -5.74
CA PRO A 105 15.07 -17.90 -6.74
C PRO A 105 16.43 -18.47 -6.42
#